data_7c88e409c42e80296e8f29258bc1a3fe
#
_entry.id   7c88e409c42e80296e8f29258bc1a3fe
#
_cell.length_a   1.000
_cell.length_b   1.000
_cell.length_c   1.000
_cell.angle_alpha   90.00
_cell.angle_beta   90.00
_cell.angle_gamma   90.00
#
_symmetry.space_group_name_H-M   'P 1'
#
loop_
_entity.id
_entity.type
_entity.pdbx_description
1 polymer ?
#
loop_
_entity_poly.entity_id
_entity_poly.type
_entity_poly.pdbx_seq_one_letter_code
_entity_poly.pdbx_strand_id
1 'polypeptide(L)'
;MKKCFYFAFATLLMTMPLTGCSSDEEIVKDPEVVRPDDNKTAQDEGENKDDPNPNGDTSDPNTGSVVVRSISLTNSQKEAVIRNNDFTFNFYRALSKTDGLKGKSNVVSPLSLTYVLGMLNAGATGQTSSEILNLLGYGDNDSQALNDLCKELIDNAPIVDESVKLRLADLVATASNQSITLADDYSKTVKDYYDGEAVSLDFTSQAAVDFINGWCSEKTEGMIPSIISKDNLAASLLVLLNTVYFNAPWTHPFDKAETKDMEFTREDGVKVTLPMMHREDAVCLSDEGAYQVLGLSYGEGQRWTMYILLPHEGKTVDDVLAGLSAKRLEEYAEFTSLYVESGMATDVDVLLPRFKSETSNLLNDVIAGMGAPSMFKPMNEFTGMSTSPQAKDLFVGLIKQNAAIEVSEAGTEAAAATIAMMCTSTGEHTSYTKPTFHADHPFVYLIQEASSGAVFFIGTYQGE
;
A
#
# COMPACT_ATOMS: atom_id res chain seq x y z
N MET A 1 -11.75 31.09 -28.80
CA MET A 1 -10.40 31.67 -28.77
C MET A 1 -10.11 32.10 -27.35
N LYS A 2 -9.59 31.22 -26.54
CA LYS A 2 -9.02 31.54 -25.22
C LYS A 2 -7.62 30.94 -25.17
N LYS A 3 -6.64 31.78 -24.93
CA LYS A 3 -5.23 31.49 -24.99
C LYS A 3 -4.83 30.73 -23.70
N CYS A 4 -4.28 29.52 -23.85
CA CYS A 4 -3.51 28.84 -22.81
C CYS A 4 -2.18 29.58 -22.60
N PHE A 5 -1.89 29.94 -21.37
CA PHE A 5 -0.57 30.41 -20.98
C PHE A 5 0.28 29.19 -20.59
N TYR A 6 1.22 28.84 -21.45
CA TYR A 6 2.33 27.97 -21.10
C TYR A 6 3.41 28.82 -20.42
N PHE A 7 3.73 28.53 -19.17
CA PHE A 7 4.95 29.02 -18.54
C PHE A 7 6.08 28.05 -18.89
N ALA A 8 6.97 28.48 -19.78
CA ALA A 8 8.24 27.83 -20.04
C ALA A 8 9.25 28.30 -19.00
N PHE A 9 9.72 27.41 -18.13
CA PHE A 9 10.89 27.64 -17.28
C PHE A 9 12.15 27.48 -18.12
N ALA A 10 12.84 28.57 -18.35
CA ALA A 10 14.15 28.58 -18.99
C ALA A 10 15.23 28.30 -17.91
N THR A 11 15.85 27.14 -18.00
CA THR A 11 17.06 26.79 -17.24
C THR A 11 18.23 27.64 -17.72
N LEU A 12 18.70 28.50 -16.85
CA LEU A 12 19.92 29.31 -17.06
C LEU A 12 21.14 28.49 -16.59
N LEU A 13 21.86 27.89 -17.52
CA LEU A 13 23.19 27.29 -17.28
C LEU A 13 24.22 28.41 -17.13
N MET A 14 24.73 28.62 -15.93
CA MET A 14 25.96 29.40 -15.71
C MET A 14 27.17 28.47 -15.79
N THR A 15 27.92 28.58 -16.85
CA THR A 15 29.28 28.04 -16.97
C THR A 15 30.28 28.95 -16.26
N MET A 16 31.02 28.43 -15.29
CA MET A 16 32.25 29.05 -14.79
C MET A 16 33.47 28.22 -15.17
N PRO A 17 34.59 28.84 -15.50
CA PRO A 17 35.76 28.17 -16.04
C PRO A 17 36.63 27.54 -14.95
N LEU A 18 37.16 26.37 -15.27
CA LEU A 18 38.23 25.68 -14.55
C LEU A 18 39.56 26.40 -14.74
N THR A 19 40.17 26.84 -13.64
CA THR A 19 41.62 27.04 -13.59
C THR A 19 42.20 26.01 -12.62
N GLY A 20 43.06 25.17 -13.16
CA GLY A 20 43.81 24.20 -12.39
C GLY A 20 44.97 24.80 -11.61
N CYS A 21 45.35 24.15 -10.53
CA CYS A 21 46.77 24.01 -10.12
C CYS A 21 46.90 22.74 -9.25
N SER A 22 47.95 22.02 -9.56
CA SER A 22 48.46 20.81 -8.95
C SER A 22 49.08 21.06 -7.56
N SER A 23 49.03 20.09 -6.69
CA SER A 23 50.19 19.39 -6.13
C SER A 23 49.92 18.82 -4.73
N ASP A 24 50.33 17.57 -4.62
CA ASP A 24 50.98 16.89 -3.53
C ASP A 24 50.17 16.19 -2.42
N GLU A 25 50.55 14.94 -2.35
CA GLU A 25 50.24 13.90 -1.39
C GLU A 25 50.50 14.27 0.06
N GLU A 26 49.64 13.91 0.97
CA GLU A 26 50.06 13.37 2.28
C GLU A 26 49.05 12.37 2.84
N ILE A 27 49.58 11.17 3.07
CA ILE A 27 48.94 10.04 3.77
C ILE A 27 48.92 10.34 5.26
N VAL A 28 47.76 10.36 5.90
CA VAL A 28 47.67 10.27 7.37
C VAL A 28 46.71 9.17 7.78
N LYS A 29 47.28 8.31 8.64
CA LYS A 29 46.76 7.08 9.19
C LYS A 29 45.55 7.27 10.12
N ASP A 30 44.72 6.22 10.20
CA ASP A 30 43.72 5.94 11.25
C ASP A 30 44.29 6.11 12.67
N PRO A 31 43.45 6.50 13.62
CA PRO A 31 43.59 6.09 15.01
C PRO A 31 42.49 5.16 15.52
N GLU A 32 43.00 4.21 16.23
CA GLU A 32 42.43 3.09 16.99
C GLU A 32 41.20 3.40 17.85
N VAL A 33 40.35 2.38 17.88
CA VAL A 33 39.28 2.13 18.84
C VAL A 33 39.84 1.98 20.25
N VAL A 34 39.36 2.77 21.19
CA VAL A 34 39.50 2.50 22.64
C VAL A 34 38.11 2.44 23.27
N ARG A 35 37.77 1.24 23.79
CA ARG A 35 36.67 1.04 24.74
C ARG A 35 37.20 1.30 26.15
N PRO A 36 36.37 1.80 27.07
CA PRO A 36 36.61 1.56 28.50
C PRO A 36 35.51 0.68 29.11
N ASP A 37 36.00 -0.20 29.91
CA ASP A 37 35.32 -1.15 30.79
C ASP A 37 34.69 -0.48 32.01
N ASP A 38 33.81 -1.26 32.61
CA ASP A 38 33.14 -1.16 33.89
C ASP A 38 33.96 -0.64 35.08
N ASN A 39 33.38 0.14 35.98
CA ASN A 39 33.05 -0.32 37.33
C ASN A 39 32.75 0.79 38.37
N LYS A 40 31.60 0.60 39.08
CA LYS A 40 31.33 0.78 40.55
C LYS A 40 31.34 2.15 41.25
N THR A 41 30.15 2.35 41.83
CA THR A 41 29.82 2.60 43.25
C THR A 41 29.96 4.00 43.87
N ALA A 42 28.80 4.38 44.38
CA ALA A 42 28.47 4.88 45.74
C ALA A 42 28.57 6.39 46.07
N GLN A 43 27.36 6.87 46.42
CA GLN A 43 27.04 7.78 47.58
C GLN A 43 27.81 9.11 47.70
N ASP A 44 27.13 10.22 47.72
CA ASP A 44 26.73 10.88 48.98
C ASP A 44 25.93 12.17 48.76
N GLU A 45 25.22 12.54 49.78
CA GLU A 45 24.20 13.57 49.98
C GLU A 45 24.74 15.00 49.83
N GLY A 46 23.82 15.96 49.51
CA GLY A 46 24.08 17.39 49.67
C GLY A 46 22.94 18.28 49.21
N GLU A 47 22.02 18.60 50.12
CA GLU A 47 21.05 19.69 50.01
C GLU A 47 21.73 21.04 49.64
N ASN A 48 21.11 21.82 48.72
CA ASN A 48 20.84 23.22 49.05
C ASN A 48 19.81 23.89 48.13
N LYS A 49 19.15 24.84 48.75
CA LYS A 49 17.90 25.55 48.50
C LYS A 49 18.03 26.68 47.46
N ASP A 50 16.85 26.96 46.86
CA ASP A 50 16.27 28.25 46.51
C ASP A 50 16.94 29.09 45.41
N ASP A 51 16.26 29.14 44.25
CA ASP A 51 15.85 30.41 43.66
C ASP A 51 14.72 30.21 42.60
N PRO A 52 13.67 31.04 42.54
CA PRO A 52 12.50 30.84 41.70
C PRO A 52 12.69 31.43 40.31
N ASN A 53 12.59 30.56 39.30
CA ASN A 53 12.51 31.00 37.90
C ASN A 53 11.04 31.27 37.52
N PRO A 54 10.66 32.50 37.11
CA PRO A 54 9.28 32.84 36.77
C PRO A 54 8.97 32.70 35.28
N ASN A 55 9.20 31.53 34.70
CA ASN A 55 8.64 31.18 33.38
C ASN A 55 8.14 29.73 33.45
N GLY A 56 6.88 29.63 33.86
CA GLY A 56 6.18 28.36 33.89
C GLY A 56 5.97 27.85 32.46
N ASP A 57 6.82 26.92 32.06
CA ASP A 57 6.56 26.01 30.98
C ASP A 57 5.73 24.85 31.54
N THR A 58 4.41 24.97 31.46
CA THR A 58 3.48 23.86 31.71
C THR A 58 3.44 22.97 30.52
N SER A 59 4.49 22.20 30.27
CA SER A 59 4.43 21.02 29.42
C SER A 59 3.58 19.98 30.16
N ASP A 60 2.36 19.76 29.66
CA ASP A 60 1.49 18.67 30.05
C ASP A 60 2.20 17.35 29.73
N PRO A 61 2.53 16.46 30.67
CA PRO A 61 3.24 15.22 30.39
C PRO A 61 2.36 14.15 29.74
N ASN A 62 1.19 14.50 29.20
CA ASN A 62 0.22 13.55 28.66
C ASN A 62 -0.12 13.74 27.17
N THR A 63 0.59 14.57 26.42
CA THR A 63 0.55 14.53 24.97
C THR A 63 1.60 13.53 24.48
N GLY A 64 1.23 12.26 24.46
CA GLY A 64 2.01 11.24 23.76
C GLY A 64 2.07 11.63 22.28
N SER A 65 3.18 12.21 21.84
CA SER A 65 3.40 12.44 20.42
C SER A 65 3.47 11.10 19.69
N VAL A 66 2.63 10.92 18.67
CA VAL A 66 2.68 9.74 17.79
C VAL A 66 4.05 9.65 17.16
N VAL A 67 4.65 8.46 17.19
CA VAL A 67 5.92 8.22 16.54
C VAL A 67 5.68 8.07 15.03
N VAL A 68 6.31 8.95 14.27
CA VAL A 68 6.23 8.99 12.81
C VAL A 68 7.61 8.69 12.22
N ARG A 69 7.66 7.76 11.27
CA ARG A 69 8.88 7.33 10.60
C ARG A 69 8.76 7.50 9.08
N SER A 70 9.88 7.32 8.38
CA SER A 70 9.93 7.28 6.92
C SER A 70 10.69 6.04 6.48
N ILE A 71 10.23 5.39 5.42
CA ILE A 71 10.95 4.29 4.78
C ILE A 71 12.05 4.90 3.92
N SER A 72 13.31 4.50 4.19
CA SER A 72 14.48 5.02 3.49
C SER A 72 14.95 4.02 2.43
N LEU A 73 14.48 4.16 1.21
CA LEU A 73 14.79 3.27 0.10
C LEU A 73 16.14 3.61 -0.56
N THR A 74 16.92 2.59 -0.88
CA THR A 74 18.04 2.69 -1.82
C THR A 74 17.54 3.00 -3.23
N ASN A 75 18.44 3.42 -4.14
CA ASN A 75 18.04 3.69 -5.53
C ASN A 75 17.48 2.43 -6.21
N SER A 76 18.03 1.25 -5.96
CA SER A 76 17.51 -0.02 -6.50
C SER A 76 16.10 -0.32 -5.98
N GLN A 77 15.83 -0.08 -4.70
CA GLN A 77 14.50 -0.27 -4.11
C GLN A 77 13.48 0.75 -4.64
N LYS A 78 13.89 2.01 -4.88
CA LYS A 78 13.02 3.01 -5.53
C LYS A 78 12.62 2.58 -6.94
N GLU A 79 13.57 2.10 -7.74
CA GLU A 79 13.25 1.52 -9.06
C GLU A 79 12.34 0.31 -8.95
N ALA A 80 12.52 -0.53 -7.93
CA ALA A 80 11.67 -1.67 -7.67
C ALA A 80 10.24 -1.26 -7.25
N VAL A 81 10.06 -0.18 -6.50
CA VAL A 81 8.73 0.41 -6.23
C VAL A 81 8.05 0.88 -7.51
N ILE A 82 8.77 1.55 -8.42
CA ILE A 82 8.23 1.97 -9.72
C ILE A 82 7.72 0.76 -10.50
N ARG A 83 8.51 -0.33 -10.58
CA ARG A 83 8.09 -1.59 -11.24
C ARG A 83 6.84 -2.18 -10.59
N ASN A 84 6.80 -2.22 -9.25
CA ASN A 84 5.65 -2.72 -8.50
C ASN A 84 4.39 -1.87 -8.73
N ASN A 85 4.51 -0.55 -8.82
CA ASN A 85 3.38 0.32 -9.11
C ASN A 85 2.90 0.14 -10.57
N ASP A 86 3.80 -0.04 -11.54
CA ASP A 86 3.41 -0.38 -12.91
C ASP A 86 2.74 -1.77 -12.99
N PHE A 87 3.26 -2.77 -12.26
CA PHE A 87 2.58 -4.06 -12.09
C PHE A 87 1.18 -3.88 -11.48
N THR A 88 1.05 -3.06 -10.44
CA THR A 88 -0.22 -2.73 -9.79
C THR A 88 -1.27 -2.27 -10.82
N PHE A 89 -0.94 -1.30 -11.65
CA PHE A 89 -1.89 -0.77 -12.64
C PHE A 89 -2.17 -1.76 -13.77
N ASN A 90 -1.18 -2.51 -14.23
CA ASN A 90 -1.35 -3.55 -15.25
C ASN A 90 -2.22 -4.70 -14.75
N PHE A 91 -1.96 -5.16 -13.53
CA PHE A 91 -2.74 -6.21 -12.88
C PHE A 91 -4.20 -5.78 -12.67
N TYR A 92 -4.42 -4.57 -12.13
CA TYR A 92 -5.76 -4.09 -11.86
C TYR A 92 -6.57 -3.92 -13.17
N ARG A 93 -5.96 -3.40 -14.25
CA ARG A 93 -6.58 -3.34 -15.57
C ARG A 93 -6.95 -4.72 -16.14
N ALA A 94 -6.14 -5.74 -15.89
CA ALA A 94 -6.44 -7.10 -16.32
C ALA A 94 -7.58 -7.69 -15.49
N LEU A 95 -7.53 -7.50 -14.17
CA LEU A 95 -8.53 -8.02 -13.23
C LEU A 95 -9.91 -7.39 -13.45
N SER A 96 -9.99 -6.07 -13.60
CA SER A 96 -11.27 -5.34 -13.76
C SER A 96 -12.05 -5.74 -15.01
N LYS A 97 -11.38 -6.35 -16.00
CA LYS A 97 -11.99 -6.85 -17.24
C LYS A 97 -12.50 -8.28 -17.15
N THR A 98 -12.25 -8.97 -16.02
CA THR A 98 -12.72 -10.35 -15.85
C THR A 98 -14.24 -10.40 -15.68
N ASP A 99 -14.85 -11.45 -16.23
CA ASP A 99 -16.28 -11.67 -16.08
C ASP A 99 -16.64 -11.77 -14.59
N GLY A 100 -17.62 -10.99 -14.17
CA GLY A 100 -18.08 -10.93 -12.77
C GLY A 100 -17.52 -9.79 -11.93
N LEU A 101 -16.45 -9.10 -12.36
CA LEU A 101 -15.93 -7.88 -11.71
C LEU A 101 -16.24 -6.61 -12.50
N LYS A 102 -16.50 -6.73 -13.80
CA LYS A 102 -16.84 -5.60 -14.66
C LYS A 102 -18.06 -4.85 -14.13
N GLY A 103 -17.92 -3.53 -13.93
CA GLY A 103 -18.98 -2.66 -13.42
C GLY A 103 -19.36 -2.91 -11.96
N LYS A 104 -18.50 -3.59 -11.17
CA LYS A 104 -18.71 -3.81 -9.73
C LYS A 104 -17.64 -3.13 -8.91
N SER A 105 -18.03 -2.76 -7.71
CA SER A 105 -17.08 -2.30 -6.69
C SER A 105 -16.12 -3.45 -6.36
N ASN A 106 -14.84 -3.13 -6.32
CA ASN A 106 -13.84 -4.10 -5.90
C ASN A 106 -12.61 -3.42 -5.29
N VAL A 107 -11.85 -4.18 -4.52
CA VAL A 107 -10.58 -3.77 -3.93
C VAL A 107 -9.59 -4.91 -3.98
N VAL A 108 -8.32 -4.61 -4.22
CA VAL A 108 -7.21 -5.55 -4.16
C VAL A 108 -5.96 -4.88 -3.60
N SER A 109 -5.03 -5.70 -3.15
CA SER A 109 -3.67 -5.29 -2.81
C SER A 109 -2.66 -5.94 -3.77
N PRO A 110 -2.27 -5.26 -4.84
CA PRO A 110 -1.30 -5.82 -5.78
C PRO A 110 0.10 -6.00 -5.17
N LEU A 111 0.48 -5.15 -4.20
CA LEU A 111 1.73 -5.34 -3.47
C LEU A 111 1.77 -6.67 -2.71
N SER A 112 0.66 -7.04 -2.07
CA SER A 112 0.55 -8.35 -1.42
C SER A 112 0.62 -9.50 -2.42
N LEU A 113 0.09 -9.33 -3.63
CA LEU A 113 0.29 -10.30 -4.71
C LEU A 113 1.76 -10.39 -5.11
N THR A 114 2.49 -9.27 -5.11
CA THR A 114 3.94 -9.26 -5.33
C THR A 114 4.66 -10.10 -4.27
N TYR A 115 4.24 -10.04 -2.99
CA TYR A 115 4.80 -10.90 -1.94
C TYR A 115 4.54 -12.38 -2.20
N VAL A 116 3.31 -12.74 -2.55
CA VAL A 116 2.94 -14.12 -2.92
C VAL A 116 3.78 -14.64 -4.09
N LEU A 117 3.92 -13.84 -5.15
CA LEU A 117 4.72 -14.19 -6.33
C LEU A 117 6.21 -14.25 -6.01
N GLY A 118 6.70 -13.40 -5.12
CA GLY A 118 8.08 -13.44 -4.62
C GLY A 118 8.37 -14.71 -3.83
N MET A 119 7.46 -15.12 -2.93
CA MET A 119 7.57 -16.40 -2.22
C MET A 119 7.56 -17.60 -3.18
N LEU A 120 6.72 -17.57 -4.23
CA LEU A 120 6.77 -18.59 -5.28
C LEU A 120 8.11 -18.60 -6.00
N ASN A 121 8.61 -17.41 -6.37
CA ASN A 121 9.88 -17.28 -7.09
C ASN A 121 11.07 -17.78 -6.26
N ALA A 122 11.05 -17.63 -4.94
CA ALA A 122 12.08 -18.15 -4.05
C ALA A 122 12.28 -19.67 -4.13
N GLY A 123 11.22 -20.39 -4.55
CA GLY A 123 11.29 -21.84 -4.76
C GLY A 123 11.23 -22.28 -6.23
N ALA A 124 11.00 -21.34 -7.13
CA ALA A 124 10.87 -21.61 -8.56
C ALA A 124 12.22 -21.62 -9.28
N THR A 125 12.28 -22.33 -10.39
CA THR A 125 13.43 -22.40 -11.30
C THR A 125 12.95 -22.32 -12.76
N GLY A 126 13.88 -22.19 -13.69
CA GLY A 126 13.61 -22.29 -15.12
C GLY A 126 12.59 -21.25 -15.64
N GLN A 127 11.66 -21.70 -16.46
CA GLN A 127 10.68 -20.84 -17.11
C GLN A 127 9.71 -20.21 -16.09
N THR A 128 9.31 -20.95 -15.08
CA THR A 128 8.40 -20.45 -14.04
C THR A 128 9.00 -19.26 -13.31
N SER A 129 10.27 -19.32 -12.89
CA SER A 129 10.95 -18.19 -12.27
C SER A 129 11.05 -16.99 -13.22
N SER A 130 11.48 -17.20 -14.46
CA SER A 130 11.57 -16.14 -15.46
C SER A 130 10.22 -15.47 -15.74
N GLU A 131 9.13 -16.23 -15.85
CA GLU A 131 7.78 -15.69 -16.05
C GLU A 131 7.32 -14.85 -14.84
N ILE A 132 7.57 -15.29 -13.60
CA ILE A 132 7.23 -14.53 -12.39
C ILE A 132 8.01 -13.21 -12.35
N LEU A 133 9.32 -13.26 -12.54
CA LEU A 133 10.16 -12.06 -12.52
C LEU A 133 9.77 -11.07 -13.62
N ASN A 134 9.54 -11.55 -14.86
CA ASN A 134 9.11 -10.71 -15.96
C ASN A 134 7.73 -10.08 -15.72
N LEU A 135 6.78 -10.83 -15.15
CA LEU A 135 5.46 -10.33 -14.76
C LEU A 135 5.57 -9.15 -13.79
N LEU A 136 6.49 -9.22 -12.84
CA LEU A 136 6.76 -8.18 -11.85
C LEU A 136 7.71 -7.07 -12.37
N GLY A 137 8.16 -7.13 -13.62
CA GLY A 137 9.04 -6.15 -14.25
C GLY A 137 10.53 -6.30 -13.89
N TYR A 138 10.94 -7.47 -13.40
CA TYR A 138 12.33 -7.81 -13.10
C TYR A 138 12.97 -8.61 -14.22
N GLY A 139 14.30 -8.58 -14.32
CA GLY A 139 15.07 -9.47 -15.20
C GLY A 139 15.31 -10.85 -14.57
N ASP A 140 15.75 -11.81 -15.38
CA ASP A 140 15.91 -13.22 -14.99
C ASP A 140 16.82 -13.48 -13.75
N ASN A 141 17.62 -12.51 -13.32
CA ASN A 141 18.55 -12.66 -12.19
C ASN A 141 18.29 -11.67 -11.05
N ASP A 142 17.15 -10.97 -11.08
CA ASP A 142 16.86 -9.89 -10.13
C ASP A 142 16.04 -10.36 -8.91
N SER A 143 15.99 -11.64 -8.61
CA SER A 143 15.27 -12.22 -7.46
C SER A 143 15.65 -11.53 -6.14
N GLN A 144 16.95 -11.18 -5.97
CA GLN A 144 17.40 -10.51 -4.76
C GLN A 144 16.82 -9.09 -4.62
N ALA A 145 16.73 -8.34 -5.73
CA ALA A 145 16.14 -7.00 -5.71
C ALA A 145 14.63 -7.04 -5.35
N LEU A 146 13.92 -8.08 -5.79
CA LEU A 146 12.52 -8.33 -5.39
C LEU A 146 12.44 -8.65 -3.88
N ASN A 147 13.27 -9.57 -3.39
CA ASN A 147 13.32 -9.96 -1.98
C ASN A 147 13.64 -8.76 -1.08
N ASP A 148 14.63 -7.95 -1.44
CA ASP A 148 15.06 -6.78 -0.67
C ASP A 148 13.97 -5.70 -0.60
N LEU A 149 13.22 -5.47 -1.69
CA LEU A 149 12.07 -4.57 -1.67
C LEU A 149 10.96 -5.10 -0.75
N CYS A 150 10.58 -6.38 -0.92
CA CYS A 150 9.50 -6.98 -0.14
C CYS A 150 9.82 -6.91 1.36
N LYS A 151 11.05 -7.29 1.75
CA LYS A 151 11.50 -7.19 3.14
C LYS A 151 11.43 -5.77 3.68
N GLU A 152 11.94 -4.80 2.94
CA GLU A 152 11.97 -3.40 3.36
C GLU A 152 10.56 -2.86 3.64
N LEU A 153 9.61 -3.16 2.75
CA LEU A 153 8.23 -2.70 2.91
C LEU A 153 7.48 -3.45 4.02
N ILE A 154 7.70 -4.76 4.16
CA ILE A 154 7.06 -5.57 5.22
C ILE A 154 7.55 -5.13 6.61
N ASP A 155 8.85 -4.91 6.77
CA ASP A 155 9.43 -4.54 8.07
C ASP A 155 9.08 -3.11 8.49
N ASN A 156 8.92 -2.19 7.54
CA ASN A 156 8.83 -0.76 7.84
C ASN A 156 7.44 -0.15 7.65
N ALA A 157 6.65 -0.56 6.65
CA ALA A 157 5.36 0.06 6.38
C ALA A 157 4.37 -0.01 7.58
N PRO A 158 4.31 -1.12 8.37
CA PRO A 158 3.43 -1.19 9.53
C PRO A 158 3.77 -0.22 10.68
N ILE A 159 4.97 0.37 10.66
CA ILE A 159 5.48 1.20 11.76
C ILE A 159 5.79 2.65 11.37
N VAL A 160 5.43 3.08 10.15
CA VAL A 160 5.67 4.46 9.71
C VAL A 160 4.82 5.48 10.48
N ASP A 161 3.64 5.06 10.94
CA ASP A 161 2.69 5.88 11.68
C ASP A 161 1.94 5.01 12.70
N GLU A 162 2.17 5.24 13.99
CA GLU A 162 1.57 4.43 15.06
C GLU A 162 0.04 4.59 15.20
N SER A 163 -0.53 5.63 14.58
CA SER A 163 -1.99 5.80 14.50
C SER A 163 -2.66 4.95 13.43
N VAL A 164 -1.86 4.31 12.54
CA VAL A 164 -2.32 3.49 11.43
C VAL A 164 -2.00 2.02 11.69
N LYS A 165 -2.99 1.13 11.51
CA LYS A 165 -2.78 -0.32 11.58
C LYS A 165 -2.73 -0.90 10.17
N LEU A 166 -1.58 -1.36 9.76
CA LEU A 166 -1.39 -2.18 8.56
C LEU A 166 -0.98 -3.59 9.00
N ARG A 167 -1.66 -4.59 8.49
CA ARG A 167 -1.26 -6.00 8.65
C ARG A 167 -1.22 -6.66 7.28
N LEU A 168 -0.11 -7.28 7.01
CA LEU A 168 0.15 -8.06 5.81
C LEU A 168 0.41 -9.49 6.28
N ALA A 169 -0.25 -10.47 5.68
CA ALA A 169 0.00 -11.86 6.05
C ALA A 169 -0.10 -12.77 4.83
N ASP A 170 0.92 -13.62 4.69
CA ASP A 170 1.12 -14.51 3.57
C ASP A 170 1.28 -15.95 4.06
N LEU A 171 0.59 -16.87 3.41
CA LEU A 171 0.64 -18.30 3.72
C LEU A 171 0.90 -19.11 2.46
N VAL A 172 1.93 -19.95 2.53
CA VAL A 172 2.20 -21.02 1.57
C VAL A 172 1.87 -22.36 2.21
N ALA A 173 0.92 -23.08 1.65
CA ALA A 173 0.53 -24.40 2.15
C ALA A 173 0.72 -25.49 1.09
N THR A 174 1.36 -26.61 1.46
CA THR A 174 1.55 -27.78 0.61
C THR A 174 0.80 -28.99 1.15
N ALA A 175 0.43 -29.90 0.24
CA ALA A 175 -0.34 -31.10 0.55
C ALA A 175 0.54 -32.18 1.18
N SER A 176 0.56 -32.29 2.52
CA SER A 176 1.30 -33.34 3.23
C SER A 176 0.76 -34.75 2.95
N ASN A 177 -0.55 -34.89 2.69
CA ASN A 177 -1.16 -36.15 2.25
C ASN A 177 -0.64 -36.65 0.89
N GLN A 178 0.07 -35.81 0.13
CA GLN A 178 0.78 -36.17 -1.12
C GLN A 178 2.30 -36.35 -0.88
N SER A 179 2.73 -36.44 0.38
CA SER A 179 4.13 -36.58 0.77
C SER A 179 5.06 -35.45 0.30
N ILE A 180 4.51 -34.23 0.19
CA ILE A 180 5.28 -33.03 -0.13
C ILE A 180 5.65 -32.34 1.18
N THR A 181 6.96 -32.24 1.45
CA THR A 181 7.50 -31.55 2.62
C THR A 181 8.33 -30.38 2.13
N LEU A 182 8.10 -29.19 2.68
CA LEU A 182 8.87 -28.00 2.36
C LEU A 182 10.32 -28.13 2.83
N ALA A 183 11.23 -27.60 2.03
CA ALA A 183 12.65 -27.50 2.39
C ALA A 183 12.85 -26.45 3.47
N ASP A 184 13.77 -26.70 4.41
CA ASP A 184 14.07 -25.77 5.51
C ASP A 184 14.60 -24.43 4.98
N ASP A 185 15.47 -24.44 3.96
CA ASP A 185 16.03 -23.22 3.34
C ASP A 185 14.93 -22.40 2.68
N TYR A 186 13.96 -23.03 2.02
CA TYR A 186 12.80 -22.36 1.44
C TYR A 186 11.94 -21.70 2.53
N SER A 187 11.59 -22.47 3.57
CA SER A 187 10.79 -21.97 4.70
C SER A 187 11.48 -20.79 5.39
N LYS A 188 12.82 -20.87 5.51
CA LYS A 188 13.63 -19.77 6.04
C LYS A 188 13.57 -18.53 5.14
N THR A 189 13.69 -18.67 3.83
CA THR A 189 13.59 -17.55 2.88
C THR A 189 12.23 -16.87 2.94
N VAL A 190 11.14 -17.67 2.98
CA VAL A 190 9.77 -17.15 3.14
C VAL A 190 9.64 -16.34 4.43
N LYS A 191 10.21 -16.84 5.53
CA LYS A 191 10.15 -16.12 6.81
C LYS A 191 11.01 -14.85 6.81
N ASP A 192 12.24 -14.92 6.31
CA ASP A 192 13.22 -13.84 6.42
C ASP A 192 12.91 -12.64 5.53
N TYR A 193 12.31 -12.86 4.35
CA TYR A 193 12.05 -11.81 3.36
C TYR A 193 10.59 -11.40 3.24
N TYR A 194 9.66 -12.27 3.63
CA TYR A 194 8.23 -12.04 3.42
C TYR A 194 7.41 -12.08 4.70
N ASP A 195 8.03 -12.32 5.86
CA ASP A 195 7.36 -12.63 7.14
C ASP A 195 6.23 -13.66 6.98
N GLY A 196 6.33 -14.47 5.91
CA GLY A 196 5.33 -15.43 5.51
C GLY A 196 5.39 -16.71 6.33
N GLU A 197 4.28 -17.43 6.33
CA GLU A 197 4.17 -18.76 6.93
C GLU A 197 4.21 -19.83 5.85
N ALA A 198 5.05 -20.87 6.03
CA ALA A 198 5.16 -22.02 5.14
C ALA A 198 4.80 -23.28 5.89
N VAL A 199 3.72 -23.97 5.49
CA VAL A 199 3.13 -25.09 6.21
C VAL A 199 2.84 -26.29 5.30
N SER A 200 2.86 -27.49 5.87
CA SER A 200 2.40 -28.71 5.18
C SER A 200 1.17 -29.26 5.90
N LEU A 201 0.04 -29.32 5.21
CA LEU A 201 -1.27 -29.68 5.75
C LEU A 201 -1.88 -30.85 4.99
N ASP A 202 -2.65 -31.70 5.69
CA ASP A 202 -3.48 -32.71 5.01
C ASP A 202 -4.69 -32.04 4.34
N PHE A 203 -4.61 -31.77 3.05
CA PHE A 203 -5.65 -31.08 2.28
C PHE A 203 -6.96 -31.86 2.16
N THR A 204 -7.02 -33.12 2.58
CA THR A 204 -8.26 -33.91 2.65
C THR A 204 -9.01 -33.70 3.97
N SER A 205 -8.36 -33.12 4.98
CA SER A 205 -8.90 -32.95 6.32
C SER A 205 -9.71 -31.67 6.48
N GLN A 206 -10.72 -31.68 7.36
CA GLN A 206 -11.41 -30.47 7.79
C GLN A 206 -10.46 -29.57 8.62
N ALA A 207 -9.55 -30.17 9.37
CA ALA A 207 -8.58 -29.43 10.20
C ALA A 207 -7.70 -28.50 9.38
N ALA A 208 -7.35 -28.84 8.13
CA ALA A 208 -6.61 -27.94 7.24
C ALA A 208 -7.44 -26.71 6.84
N VAL A 209 -8.73 -26.89 6.54
CA VAL A 209 -9.66 -25.79 6.24
C VAL A 209 -9.82 -24.87 7.44
N ASP A 210 -10.02 -25.47 8.63
CA ASP A 210 -10.21 -24.73 9.88
C ASP A 210 -8.94 -23.93 10.26
N PHE A 211 -7.76 -24.55 10.07
CA PHE A 211 -6.47 -23.88 10.29
C PHE A 211 -6.32 -22.65 9.39
N ILE A 212 -6.54 -22.80 8.08
CA ILE A 212 -6.36 -21.72 7.10
C ILE A 212 -7.37 -20.58 7.35
N ASN A 213 -8.64 -20.93 7.57
CA ASN A 213 -9.67 -19.92 7.83
C ASN A 213 -9.47 -19.23 9.19
N GLY A 214 -9.04 -19.96 10.20
CA GLY A 214 -8.67 -19.39 11.51
C GLY A 214 -7.49 -18.43 11.40
N TRP A 215 -6.44 -18.81 10.63
CA TRP A 215 -5.30 -17.96 10.33
C TRP A 215 -5.75 -16.66 9.64
N CYS A 216 -6.58 -16.75 8.60
CA CYS A 216 -7.09 -15.59 7.88
C CYS A 216 -7.88 -14.63 8.78
N SER A 217 -8.78 -15.20 9.60
CA SER A 217 -9.60 -14.44 10.56
C SER A 217 -8.73 -13.72 11.59
N GLU A 218 -7.72 -14.40 12.15
CA GLU A 218 -6.78 -13.82 13.12
C GLU A 218 -5.99 -12.65 12.50
N LYS A 219 -5.41 -12.86 11.31
CA LYS A 219 -4.58 -11.84 10.62
C LYS A 219 -5.39 -10.60 10.20
N THR A 220 -6.71 -10.74 10.03
CA THR A 220 -7.62 -9.64 9.63
C THR A 220 -8.52 -9.13 10.75
N GLU A 221 -8.20 -9.42 12.01
CA GLU A 221 -9.01 -9.04 13.19
C GLU A 221 -10.51 -9.45 13.07
N GLY A 222 -10.76 -10.55 12.37
CA GLY A 222 -12.12 -11.08 12.13
C GLY A 222 -12.84 -10.47 10.93
N MET A 223 -12.27 -9.50 10.23
CA MET A 223 -12.88 -8.87 9.04
C MET A 223 -13.12 -9.90 7.94
N ILE A 224 -12.19 -10.83 7.75
CA ILE A 224 -12.28 -11.90 6.75
C ILE A 224 -12.34 -13.26 7.49
N PRO A 225 -13.53 -13.76 7.82
CA PRO A 225 -13.67 -14.96 8.64
C PRO A 225 -13.32 -16.25 7.91
N SER A 226 -13.31 -16.24 6.57
CA SER A 226 -12.95 -17.42 5.77
C SER A 226 -12.42 -17.04 4.39
N ILE A 227 -11.42 -17.79 3.91
CA ILE A 227 -10.80 -17.58 2.60
C ILE A 227 -10.88 -18.82 1.72
N ILE A 228 -11.05 -20.02 2.30
CA ILE A 228 -10.98 -21.29 1.56
C ILE A 228 -12.09 -22.26 1.97
N SER A 229 -12.49 -23.10 1.02
CA SER A 229 -13.39 -24.24 1.24
C SER A 229 -12.64 -25.56 1.09
N LYS A 230 -13.27 -26.67 1.52
CA LYS A 230 -12.73 -28.02 1.39
C LYS A 230 -12.46 -28.39 -0.07
N ASP A 231 -13.36 -27.99 -0.98
CA ASP A 231 -13.23 -28.31 -2.41
C ASP A 231 -12.04 -27.60 -3.04
N ASN A 232 -11.73 -26.38 -2.58
CA ASN A 232 -10.56 -25.63 -3.03
C ASN A 232 -9.26 -26.35 -2.66
N LEU A 233 -9.16 -26.91 -1.44
CA LEU A 233 -7.96 -27.63 -0.98
C LEU A 233 -7.81 -28.98 -1.67
N ALA A 234 -8.88 -29.75 -1.78
CA ALA A 234 -8.84 -31.13 -2.25
C ALA A 234 -8.28 -31.28 -3.67
N ALA A 235 -8.42 -30.24 -4.51
CA ALA A 235 -7.92 -30.20 -5.88
C ALA A 235 -6.50 -29.63 -6.00
N SER A 236 -5.86 -29.22 -4.89
CA SER A 236 -4.60 -28.48 -4.92
C SER A 236 -3.43 -29.28 -4.32
N LEU A 237 -2.22 -29.02 -4.81
CA LEU A 237 -0.97 -29.50 -4.22
C LEU A 237 -0.23 -28.37 -3.48
N LEU A 238 -0.39 -27.15 -3.98
CA LEU A 238 0.19 -25.93 -3.45
C LEU A 238 -0.87 -24.83 -3.48
N VAL A 239 -1.06 -24.17 -2.36
CA VAL A 239 -2.03 -23.10 -2.17
C VAL A 239 -1.29 -21.90 -1.59
N LEU A 240 -1.54 -20.72 -2.17
CA LEU A 240 -1.03 -19.46 -1.67
C LEU A 240 -2.20 -18.55 -1.32
N LEU A 241 -2.13 -18.00 -0.15
CA LEU A 241 -3.15 -17.17 0.44
C LEU A 241 -2.50 -15.89 0.95
N ASN A 242 -3.17 -14.80 0.69
CA ASN A 242 -2.77 -13.50 1.16
C ASN A 242 -3.97 -12.78 1.76
N THR A 243 -3.72 -12.10 2.86
CA THR A 243 -4.70 -11.23 3.50
C THR A 243 -4.07 -9.90 3.83
N VAL A 244 -4.83 -8.83 3.63
CA VAL A 244 -4.41 -7.48 3.97
C VAL A 244 -5.49 -6.80 4.79
N TYR A 245 -5.07 -6.20 5.89
CA TYR A 245 -5.91 -5.41 6.77
C TYR A 245 -5.31 -4.00 6.91
N PHE A 246 -6.13 -2.99 6.66
CA PHE A 246 -5.76 -1.59 6.80
C PHE A 246 -6.84 -0.86 7.60
N ASN A 247 -6.41 -0.25 8.70
CA ASN A 247 -7.27 0.55 9.56
C ASN A 247 -6.55 1.85 9.91
N ALA A 248 -7.10 2.98 9.48
CA ALA A 248 -6.48 4.27 9.61
C ALA A 248 -7.52 5.38 9.80
N PRO A 249 -7.37 6.25 10.79
CA PRO A 249 -8.17 7.45 10.91
C PRO A 249 -7.79 8.44 9.80
N TRP A 250 -8.77 9.22 9.29
CA TRP A 250 -8.42 10.39 8.50
C TRP A 250 -7.62 11.38 9.34
N THR A 251 -6.61 12.02 8.77
CA THR A 251 -5.95 13.17 9.41
C THR A 251 -6.95 14.26 9.75
N HIS A 252 -7.88 14.51 8.84
CA HIS A 252 -9.04 15.39 9.02
C HIS A 252 -10.32 14.58 8.82
N PRO A 253 -11.00 14.15 9.89
CA PRO A 253 -12.24 13.38 9.81
C PRO A 253 -13.40 14.19 9.22
N PHE A 254 -14.38 13.50 8.62
CA PHE A 254 -15.66 14.10 8.26
C PHE A 254 -16.56 14.22 9.50
N ASP A 255 -17.39 15.27 9.55
CA ASP A 255 -18.41 15.38 10.59
C ASP A 255 -19.62 14.49 10.22
N LYS A 256 -19.95 13.56 11.13
CA LYS A 256 -21.13 12.68 10.94
C LYS A 256 -22.45 13.46 10.81
N ALA A 257 -22.55 14.66 11.39
CA ALA A 257 -23.74 15.50 11.29
C ALA A 257 -23.92 16.09 9.89
N GLU A 258 -22.85 16.21 9.12
CA GLU A 258 -22.89 16.71 7.73
C GLU A 258 -23.04 15.59 6.69
N THR A 259 -23.02 14.30 7.10
CA THR A 259 -23.34 13.18 6.20
C THR A 259 -24.85 13.19 5.89
N LYS A 260 -25.20 13.19 4.62
CA LYS A 260 -26.59 13.24 4.13
C LYS A 260 -26.82 12.21 3.03
N ASP A 261 -28.02 11.65 3.02
CA ASP A 261 -28.44 10.79 1.92
C ASP A 261 -28.57 11.60 0.63
N MET A 262 -27.75 11.26 -0.38
CA MET A 262 -27.72 11.94 -1.68
C MET A 262 -27.72 10.92 -2.83
N GLU A 263 -28.03 11.40 -4.02
CA GLU A 263 -28.06 10.60 -5.24
C GLU A 263 -26.65 10.27 -5.71
N PHE A 264 -26.41 9.00 -6.04
CA PHE A 264 -25.21 8.49 -6.71
C PHE A 264 -25.65 7.81 -8.01
N THR A 265 -25.04 8.17 -9.13
CA THR A 265 -25.37 7.64 -10.46
C THR A 265 -24.36 6.55 -10.84
N ARG A 266 -24.78 5.31 -10.91
CA ARG A 266 -23.95 4.17 -11.33
C ARG A 266 -23.56 4.26 -12.81
N GLU A 267 -22.58 3.47 -13.24
CA GLU A 267 -22.11 3.40 -14.62
C GLU A 267 -23.22 2.99 -15.62
N ASP A 268 -24.17 2.16 -15.18
CA ASP A 268 -25.35 1.75 -15.96
C ASP A 268 -26.48 2.81 -16.00
N GLY A 269 -26.26 3.99 -15.40
CA GLY A 269 -27.21 5.08 -15.29
C GLY A 269 -28.27 4.93 -14.20
N VAL A 270 -28.22 3.83 -13.42
CA VAL A 270 -29.13 3.64 -12.27
C VAL A 270 -28.73 4.57 -11.14
N LYS A 271 -29.72 5.29 -10.62
CA LYS A 271 -29.54 6.19 -9.47
C LYS A 271 -29.87 5.47 -8.18
N VAL A 272 -28.95 5.55 -7.23
CA VAL A 272 -29.09 5.00 -5.88
C VAL A 272 -28.91 6.11 -4.86
N THR A 273 -29.49 5.95 -3.68
CA THR A 273 -29.29 6.90 -2.57
C THR A 273 -28.24 6.34 -1.63
N LEU A 274 -27.19 7.12 -1.38
CA LEU A 274 -26.05 6.74 -0.52
C LEU A 274 -25.81 7.81 0.55
N PRO A 275 -25.28 7.43 1.72
CA PRO A 275 -24.80 8.38 2.71
C PRO A 275 -23.53 9.06 2.20
N MET A 276 -23.65 10.32 1.77
CA MET A 276 -22.54 11.15 1.29
C MET A 276 -21.98 11.96 2.45
N MET A 277 -20.74 11.67 2.80
CA MET A 277 -19.94 12.43 3.77
C MET A 277 -19.56 13.77 3.14
N HIS A 278 -19.68 14.84 3.90
CA HIS A 278 -19.37 16.20 3.43
C HIS A 278 -18.34 16.86 4.33
N ARG A 279 -17.41 17.57 3.73
CA ARG A 279 -16.55 18.54 4.41
C ARG A 279 -16.01 19.57 3.44
N GLU A 280 -15.73 20.75 3.96
CA GLU A 280 -14.92 21.76 3.29
C GLU A 280 -13.52 21.69 3.91
N ASP A 281 -12.49 21.46 3.10
CA ASP A 281 -11.13 21.28 3.60
C ASP A 281 -10.09 21.80 2.61
N ALA A 282 -8.98 22.25 3.18
CA ALA A 282 -7.80 22.59 2.41
C ALA A 282 -7.08 21.30 1.98
N VAL A 283 -7.39 20.82 0.79
CA VAL A 283 -6.86 19.57 0.23
C VAL A 283 -6.22 19.79 -1.13
N CYS A 284 -5.38 18.84 -1.51
CA CYS A 284 -4.77 18.81 -2.83
C CYS A 284 -5.75 18.27 -3.85
N LEU A 285 -6.17 19.12 -4.79
CA LEU A 285 -7.04 18.76 -5.92
C LEU A 285 -6.30 19.07 -7.23
N SER A 286 -6.15 18.07 -8.09
CA SER A 286 -5.60 18.19 -9.44
C SER A 286 -6.66 17.87 -10.49
N ASP A 287 -6.61 18.53 -11.65
CA ASP A 287 -7.43 18.23 -12.82
C ASP A 287 -6.55 17.72 -13.96
N GLU A 288 -6.74 16.46 -14.32
CA GLU A 288 -5.98 15.75 -15.34
C GLU A 288 -6.68 15.73 -16.71
N GLY A 289 -7.71 16.54 -16.88
CA GLY A 289 -8.46 16.70 -18.13
C GLY A 289 -9.47 15.58 -18.44
N ALA A 290 -9.20 14.34 -18.03
CA ALA A 290 -10.15 13.22 -18.12
C ALA A 290 -10.81 12.92 -16.77
N TYR A 291 -10.19 13.31 -15.68
CA TYR A 291 -10.61 13.05 -14.29
C TYR A 291 -9.98 14.06 -13.33
N GLN A 292 -10.58 14.23 -12.17
CA GLN A 292 -9.98 14.93 -11.04
C GLN A 292 -9.27 13.93 -10.11
N VAL A 293 -8.22 14.39 -9.42
CA VAL A 293 -7.51 13.62 -8.39
C VAL A 293 -7.56 14.38 -7.08
N LEU A 294 -8.14 13.74 -6.06
CA LEU A 294 -8.18 14.25 -4.69
C LEU A 294 -7.28 13.38 -3.80
N GLY A 295 -6.39 14.00 -3.03
CA GLY A 295 -5.58 13.33 -2.01
C GLY A 295 -6.13 13.58 -0.61
N LEU A 296 -6.44 12.51 0.13
CA LEU A 296 -6.88 12.55 1.53
C LEU A 296 -5.89 11.79 2.41
N SER A 297 -5.27 12.49 3.37
CA SER A 297 -4.27 11.88 4.24
C SER A 297 -4.90 11.11 5.40
N TYR A 298 -4.23 10.02 5.79
CA TYR A 298 -4.52 9.22 6.96
C TYR A 298 -3.46 9.40 8.04
N GLY A 299 -3.87 9.17 9.27
CA GLY A 299 -3.03 9.14 10.44
C GLY A 299 -2.58 10.52 10.92
N GLU A 300 -1.96 10.56 12.07
CA GLU A 300 -1.41 11.81 12.63
C GLU A 300 -0.12 12.22 11.92
N GLY A 301 0.63 11.24 11.41
CA GLY A 301 1.87 11.45 10.68
C GLY A 301 1.70 11.75 9.20
N GLN A 302 0.50 11.65 8.65
CA GLN A 302 0.19 11.86 7.22
C GLN A 302 1.09 11.03 6.29
N ARG A 303 1.45 9.80 6.74
CA ARG A 303 2.29 8.88 5.96
C ARG A 303 1.52 8.06 4.94
N TRP A 304 0.22 8.09 5.01
CA TRP A 304 -0.67 7.37 4.12
C TRP A 304 -1.63 8.34 3.44
N THR A 305 -1.86 8.13 2.15
CA THR A 305 -2.78 8.94 1.36
C THR A 305 -3.73 8.05 0.56
N MET A 306 -5.05 8.30 0.66
CA MET A 306 -6.01 7.83 -0.31
C MET A 306 -6.09 8.85 -1.44
N TYR A 307 -5.71 8.43 -2.65
CA TYR A 307 -6.02 9.18 -3.86
C TYR A 307 -7.35 8.68 -4.43
N ILE A 308 -8.25 9.60 -4.70
CA ILE A 308 -9.56 9.35 -5.32
C ILE A 308 -9.55 10.01 -6.69
N LEU A 309 -9.77 9.21 -7.73
CA LEU A 309 -9.72 9.63 -9.13
C LEU A 309 -11.13 9.56 -9.70
N LEU A 310 -11.75 10.73 -9.88
CA LEU A 310 -13.14 10.89 -10.29
C LEU A 310 -13.19 11.25 -11.78
N PRO A 311 -13.76 10.40 -12.66
CA PRO A 311 -13.90 10.71 -14.07
C PRO A 311 -14.70 11.98 -14.31
N HIS A 312 -14.36 12.79 -15.32
CA HIS A 312 -15.21 13.88 -15.77
C HIS A 312 -16.45 13.38 -16.52
N GLU A 313 -17.42 14.24 -16.71
CA GLU A 313 -18.64 13.95 -17.49
C GLU A 313 -18.28 13.36 -18.87
N GLY A 314 -18.88 12.23 -19.21
CA GLY A 314 -18.63 11.49 -20.45
C GLY A 314 -17.35 10.66 -20.44
N LYS A 315 -16.68 10.53 -19.30
CA LYS A 315 -15.55 9.63 -19.04
C LYS A 315 -15.97 8.50 -18.10
N THR A 316 -15.21 7.44 -18.13
CA THR A 316 -15.47 6.22 -17.35
C THR A 316 -14.30 5.87 -16.43
N VAL A 317 -14.52 4.95 -15.49
CA VAL A 317 -13.46 4.34 -14.69
C VAL A 317 -12.37 3.71 -15.58
N ASP A 318 -12.74 3.11 -16.72
CA ASP A 318 -11.78 2.56 -17.67
C ASP A 318 -10.86 3.62 -18.31
N ASP A 319 -11.39 4.84 -18.57
CA ASP A 319 -10.58 5.98 -19.05
C ASP A 319 -9.54 6.39 -17.99
N VAL A 320 -9.93 6.42 -16.71
CA VAL A 320 -9.01 6.70 -15.59
C VAL A 320 -7.93 5.63 -15.52
N LEU A 321 -8.31 4.35 -15.48
CA LEU A 321 -7.38 3.23 -15.39
C LEU A 321 -6.40 3.20 -16.57
N ALA A 322 -6.83 3.57 -17.77
CA ALA A 322 -5.97 3.64 -18.96
C ALA A 322 -4.88 4.72 -18.82
N GLY A 323 -5.16 5.81 -18.09
CA GLY A 323 -4.22 6.91 -17.85
C GLY A 323 -3.22 6.68 -16.72
N LEU A 324 -3.42 5.66 -15.86
CA LEU A 324 -2.56 5.42 -14.69
C LEU A 324 -1.23 4.76 -15.08
N SER A 325 -0.15 5.22 -14.43
CA SER A 325 1.19 4.63 -14.47
C SER A 325 1.94 5.02 -13.20
N ALA A 326 3.04 4.31 -12.89
CA ALA A 326 3.91 4.66 -11.77
C ALA A 326 4.38 6.12 -11.85
N LYS A 327 4.80 6.56 -13.04
CA LYS A 327 5.21 7.95 -13.27
C LYS A 327 4.11 8.98 -12.96
N ARG A 328 2.86 8.69 -13.39
CA ARG A 328 1.74 9.60 -13.13
C ARG A 328 1.44 9.68 -11.62
N LEU A 329 1.58 8.57 -10.93
CA LEU A 329 1.42 8.54 -9.48
C LEU A 329 2.53 9.34 -8.75
N GLU A 330 3.77 9.25 -9.21
CA GLU A 330 4.86 10.10 -8.69
C GLU A 330 4.54 11.60 -8.89
N GLU A 331 4.02 11.99 -10.06
CA GLU A 331 3.58 13.36 -10.33
C GLU A 331 2.50 13.83 -9.35
N TYR A 332 1.53 12.96 -8.97
CA TYR A 332 0.51 13.28 -7.96
C TYR A 332 1.10 13.43 -6.56
N ALA A 333 1.98 12.51 -6.18
CA ALA A 333 2.62 12.53 -4.86
C ALA A 333 3.51 13.77 -4.71
N GLU A 334 4.30 14.13 -5.73
CA GLU A 334 5.11 15.32 -5.76
C GLU A 334 4.25 16.60 -5.70
N PHE A 335 3.17 16.66 -6.49
CA PHE A 335 2.23 17.77 -6.46
C PHE A 335 1.59 17.92 -5.07
N THR A 336 1.15 16.82 -4.45
CA THR A 336 0.56 16.81 -3.11
C THR A 336 1.54 17.32 -2.06
N SER A 337 2.79 16.86 -2.09
CA SER A 337 3.84 17.29 -1.16
C SER A 337 4.13 18.80 -1.29
N LEU A 338 4.35 19.27 -2.50
CA LEU A 338 4.59 20.70 -2.77
C LEU A 338 3.42 21.58 -2.33
N TYR A 339 2.20 21.10 -2.48
CA TYR A 339 0.99 21.81 -2.11
C TYR A 339 0.84 21.98 -0.59
N VAL A 340 1.14 20.93 0.15
CA VAL A 340 1.15 20.93 1.62
C VAL A 340 2.27 21.84 2.14
N GLU A 341 3.47 21.70 1.62
CA GLU A 341 4.65 22.47 2.07
C GLU A 341 4.53 23.97 1.78
N SER A 342 3.90 24.34 0.66
CA SER A 342 3.75 25.74 0.26
C SER A 342 2.63 26.48 0.98
N GLY A 343 1.77 25.79 1.72
CA GLY A 343 0.56 26.37 2.35
C GLY A 343 -0.46 26.90 1.32
N MET A 344 -0.38 26.47 0.06
CA MET A 344 -1.29 26.86 -1.03
C MET A 344 -2.54 25.99 -1.10
N ALA A 345 -2.79 25.19 -0.06
CA ALA A 345 -3.99 24.36 0.02
C ALA A 345 -5.26 25.20 -0.24
N THR A 346 -6.11 24.73 -1.13
CA THR A 346 -7.33 25.41 -1.51
C THR A 346 -8.50 24.75 -0.81
N ASP A 347 -9.37 25.55 -0.22
CA ASP A 347 -10.62 25.02 0.31
C ASP A 347 -11.44 24.38 -0.83
N VAL A 348 -11.62 23.08 -0.75
CA VAL A 348 -12.42 22.28 -1.68
C VAL A 348 -13.68 21.83 -0.98
N ASP A 349 -14.81 21.92 -1.67
CA ASP A 349 -16.07 21.32 -1.24
C ASP A 349 -16.06 19.84 -1.65
N VAL A 350 -15.90 18.94 -0.65
CA VAL A 350 -15.73 17.50 -0.85
C VAL A 350 -16.98 16.74 -0.45
N LEU A 351 -17.53 15.97 -1.40
CA LEU A 351 -18.52 14.93 -1.15
C LEU A 351 -17.93 13.56 -1.50
N LEU A 352 -17.97 12.63 -0.54
CA LEU A 352 -17.48 11.25 -0.70
C LEU A 352 -18.49 10.28 -0.09
N PRO A 353 -18.94 9.22 -0.79
CA PRO A 353 -19.82 8.24 -0.20
C PRO A 353 -19.14 7.50 0.96
N ARG A 354 -19.88 7.18 2.03
CA ARG A 354 -19.51 6.12 2.94
C ARG A 354 -19.68 4.81 2.20
N PHE A 355 -18.66 3.95 2.18
CA PHE A 355 -18.74 2.69 1.46
C PHE A 355 -17.93 1.58 2.10
N LYS A 356 -18.32 0.35 1.79
CA LYS A 356 -17.57 -0.85 2.08
C LYS A 356 -17.35 -1.63 0.78
N SER A 357 -16.15 -2.13 0.56
CA SER A 357 -15.84 -3.01 -0.56
C SER A 357 -15.12 -4.24 -0.03
N GLU A 358 -15.68 -5.41 -0.32
CA GLU A 358 -15.09 -6.71 0.04
C GLU A 358 -14.96 -7.54 -1.22
N THR A 359 -13.79 -8.13 -1.43
CA THR A 359 -13.55 -8.97 -2.60
C THR A 359 -12.82 -10.26 -2.22
N SER A 360 -13.16 -11.30 -2.96
CA SER A 360 -12.56 -12.63 -2.84
C SER A 360 -12.23 -13.12 -4.25
N ASN A 361 -11.00 -12.87 -4.69
CA ASN A 361 -10.58 -13.09 -6.06
C ASN A 361 -9.73 -14.36 -6.19
N LEU A 362 -10.12 -15.23 -7.12
CA LEU A 362 -9.26 -16.29 -7.65
C LEU A 362 -8.42 -15.68 -8.78
N LEU A 363 -7.09 -15.70 -8.63
CA LEU A 363 -6.20 -14.94 -9.49
C LEU A 363 -5.49 -15.76 -10.57
N ASN A 364 -5.67 -17.10 -10.59
CA ASN A 364 -4.95 -18.02 -11.49
C ASN A 364 -5.03 -17.58 -12.96
N ASP A 365 -6.26 -17.36 -13.47
CA ASP A 365 -6.47 -17.05 -14.89
C ASP A 365 -5.91 -15.67 -15.27
N VAL A 366 -6.04 -14.69 -14.38
CA VAL A 366 -5.51 -13.34 -14.60
C VAL A 366 -3.98 -13.37 -14.67
N ILE A 367 -3.33 -14.03 -13.71
CA ILE A 367 -1.87 -14.16 -13.64
C ILE A 367 -1.35 -14.94 -14.86
N ALA A 368 -1.99 -16.05 -15.22
CA ALA A 368 -1.64 -16.82 -16.40
C ALA A 368 -1.79 -15.99 -17.70
N GLY A 369 -2.88 -15.22 -17.82
CA GLY A 369 -3.16 -14.34 -18.94
C GLY A 369 -2.20 -13.16 -19.05
N MET A 370 -1.62 -12.72 -17.95
CA MET A 370 -0.59 -11.66 -17.89
C MET A 370 0.82 -12.16 -18.21
N GLY A 371 1.04 -13.45 -18.42
CA GLY A 371 2.31 -13.98 -18.91
C GLY A 371 3.04 -14.96 -18.00
N ALA A 372 2.40 -15.43 -16.90
CA ALA A 372 2.99 -16.43 -16.02
C ALA A 372 2.15 -17.73 -15.91
N PRO A 373 1.91 -18.45 -17.03
CA PRO A 373 1.10 -19.67 -17.04
C PRO A 373 1.83 -20.91 -16.54
N SER A 374 3.17 -20.93 -16.50
CA SER A 374 3.95 -22.13 -16.20
C SER A 374 3.80 -22.56 -14.76
N MET A 375 3.61 -21.63 -13.81
CA MET A 375 3.42 -21.97 -12.41
C MET A 375 2.19 -22.82 -12.14
N PHE A 376 1.19 -22.80 -13.02
CA PHE A 376 -0.06 -23.57 -12.91
C PHE A 376 0.01 -24.94 -13.60
N LYS A 377 1.21 -25.39 -13.99
CA LYS A 377 1.44 -26.66 -14.68
C LYS A 377 2.55 -27.46 -13.98
N PRO A 378 2.51 -28.79 -14.05
CA PRO A 378 3.56 -29.64 -13.46
C PRO A 378 4.82 -29.62 -14.36
N MET A 379 5.61 -28.56 -14.25
CA MET A 379 6.82 -28.34 -15.05
C MET A 379 8.11 -28.84 -14.39
N ASN A 380 8.03 -29.39 -13.15
CA ASN A 380 9.20 -29.74 -12.32
C ASN A 380 10.12 -28.54 -12.05
N GLU A 381 9.54 -27.37 -11.84
CA GLU A 381 10.26 -26.12 -11.68
C GLU A 381 10.12 -25.49 -10.28
N PHE A 382 9.50 -26.19 -9.32
CA PHE A 382 9.47 -25.82 -7.90
C PHE A 382 10.45 -26.62 -7.06
N THR A 383 11.62 -26.91 -7.63
CA THR A 383 12.65 -27.75 -7.01
C THR A 383 13.30 -27.10 -5.80
N GLY A 384 13.24 -25.78 -5.68
CA GLY A 384 13.69 -25.04 -4.50
C GLY A 384 12.73 -25.13 -3.31
N MET A 385 11.44 -25.40 -3.56
CA MET A 385 10.43 -25.50 -2.49
C MET A 385 10.53 -26.81 -1.70
N SER A 386 10.85 -27.91 -2.35
CA SER A 386 10.83 -29.23 -1.74
C SER A 386 11.81 -30.17 -2.41
N THR A 387 12.47 -30.99 -1.59
CA THR A 387 13.36 -32.10 -2.04
C THR A 387 12.62 -33.43 -2.14
N SER A 388 11.32 -33.48 -1.81
CA SER A 388 10.51 -34.69 -1.91
C SER A 388 10.42 -35.18 -3.37
N PRO A 389 10.51 -36.48 -3.65
CA PRO A 389 10.41 -37.00 -5.02
C PRO A 389 9.11 -36.60 -5.74
N GLN A 390 8.04 -36.35 -4.99
CA GLN A 390 6.72 -35.94 -5.47
C GLN A 390 6.70 -34.45 -5.88
N ALA A 391 7.69 -33.66 -5.43
CA ALA A 391 7.77 -32.23 -5.77
C ALA A 391 7.99 -31.96 -7.27
N LYS A 392 8.41 -32.96 -8.06
CA LYS A 392 8.47 -32.85 -9.54
C LYS A 392 7.13 -32.54 -10.19
N ASP A 393 6.03 -32.94 -9.55
CA ASP A 393 4.67 -32.74 -10.01
C ASP A 393 4.01 -31.52 -9.37
N LEU A 394 4.76 -30.76 -8.55
CA LEU A 394 4.26 -29.58 -7.85
C LEU A 394 3.91 -28.46 -8.82
N PHE A 395 2.74 -27.92 -8.66
CA PHE A 395 2.26 -26.72 -9.36
C PHE A 395 1.29 -25.97 -8.46
N VAL A 396 1.09 -24.69 -8.77
CA VAL A 396 0.16 -23.83 -8.03
C VAL A 396 -1.28 -24.24 -8.37
N GLY A 397 -1.99 -24.79 -7.40
CA GLY A 397 -3.42 -25.09 -7.56
C GLY A 397 -4.29 -23.86 -7.40
N LEU A 398 -3.95 -22.97 -6.46
CA LEU A 398 -4.76 -21.83 -6.11
C LEU A 398 -3.90 -20.66 -5.66
N ILE A 399 -4.13 -19.47 -6.25
CA ILE A 399 -3.77 -18.16 -5.70
C ILE A 399 -5.07 -17.42 -5.42
N LYS A 400 -5.31 -17.12 -4.15
CA LYS A 400 -6.53 -16.42 -3.73
C LYS A 400 -6.20 -15.24 -2.86
N GLN A 401 -6.75 -14.09 -3.21
CA GLN A 401 -6.65 -12.88 -2.42
C GLN A 401 -8.04 -12.45 -1.94
N ASN A 402 -8.14 -12.21 -0.64
CA ASN A 402 -9.26 -11.50 -0.07
C ASN A 402 -8.79 -10.13 0.40
N ALA A 403 -9.52 -9.11 0.02
CA ALA A 403 -9.29 -7.75 0.47
C ALA A 403 -10.62 -7.11 0.89
N ALA A 404 -10.55 -6.26 1.91
CA ALA A 404 -11.69 -5.50 2.37
C ALA A 404 -11.25 -4.10 2.77
N ILE A 405 -12.09 -3.13 2.49
CA ILE A 405 -11.95 -1.74 2.90
C ILE A 405 -13.31 -1.21 3.32
N GLU A 406 -13.36 -0.47 4.43
CA GLU A 406 -14.55 0.24 4.88
C GLU A 406 -14.18 1.70 5.12
N VAL A 407 -14.76 2.59 4.30
CA VAL A 407 -14.53 4.03 4.35
C VAL A 407 -15.70 4.71 5.05
N SER A 408 -15.40 5.44 6.11
CA SER A 408 -16.34 6.14 6.97
C SER A 408 -15.86 7.56 7.28
N GLU A 409 -16.65 8.30 8.04
CA GLU A 409 -16.31 9.66 8.47
C GLU A 409 -15.05 9.73 9.32
N ALA A 410 -14.78 8.70 10.11
CA ALA A 410 -13.61 8.65 10.98
C ALA A 410 -12.34 8.22 10.25
N GLY A 411 -12.46 7.54 9.11
CA GLY A 411 -11.36 6.96 8.38
C GLY A 411 -11.73 5.65 7.70
N THR A 412 -10.72 4.87 7.37
CA THR A 412 -10.89 3.48 6.93
C THR A 412 -10.90 2.59 8.16
N GLU A 413 -12.03 1.92 8.43
CA GLU A 413 -12.32 1.07 9.60
C GLU A 413 -11.98 1.70 10.98
N ALA A 414 -12.12 3.02 11.14
CA ALA A 414 -11.79 3.70 12.39
C ALA A 414 -12.94 3.69 13.39
N ALA A 415 -12.70 3.19 14.59
CA ALA A 415 -13.55 3.43 15.77
C ALA A 415 -13.35 4.89 16.24
N ALA A 416 -14.44 5.67 16.29
CA ALA A 416 -14.45 7.09 16.51
C ALA A 416 -13.67 7.56 17.74
N ALA A 417 -12.62 8.34 17.53
CA ALA A 417 -12.11 9.32 18.50
C ALA A 417 -12.36 10.72 17.90
N THR A 418 -13.27 11.47 18.49
CA THR A 418 -13.63 12.82 18.06
C THR A 418 -12.61 13.80 18.65
N ILE A 419 -11.68 14.28 17.85
CA ILE A 419 -10.90 15.48 18.16
C ILE A 419 -11.39 16.58 17.22
N ALA A 420 -12.22 17.49 17.74
CA ALA A 420 -12.63 18.68 17.01
C ALA A 420 -11.52 19.73 17.12
N MET A 421 -10.73 19.93 16.10
CA MET A 421 -9.92 21.13 15.95
C MET A 421 -10.72 22.18 15.16
N MET A 422 -11.13 23.24 15.85
CA MET A 422 -11.72 24.41 15.23
C MET A 422 -10.61 25.31 14.71
N CYS A 423 -10.42 25.37 13.41
CA CYS A 423 -9.64 26.42 12.78
C CYS A 423 -10.59 27.56 12.38
N THR A 424 -10.40 28.73 12.96
CA THR A 424 -11.10 29.96 12.54
C THR A 424 -10.27 30.66 11.48
N SER A 425 -10.73 30.64 10.23
CA SER A 425 -10.19 31.50 9.17
C SER A 425 -10.96 32.81 9.13
N THR A 426 -10.29 33.93 9.39
CA THR A 426 -10.80 35.28 9.12
C THR A 426 -10.10 35.80 7.89
N GLY A 427 -10.71 35.64 6.73
CA GLY A 427 -10.26 36.20 5.44
C GLY A 427 -11.44 36.85 4.70
N GLU A 428 -11.21 38.04 4.14
CA GLU A 428 -12.19 38.80 3.37
C GLU A 428 -12.63 38.01 2.12
N HIS A 429 -13.94 37.87 1.93
CA HIS A 429 -14.55 37.20 0.79
C HIS A 429 -14.43 38.04 -0.50
N THR A 430 -13.45 37.73 -1.33
CA THR A 430 -13.62 37.92 -2.77
C THR A 430 -14.46 36.74 -3.29
N SER A 431 -15.43 37.00 -4.14
CA SER A 431 -16.32 36.00 -4.76
C SER A 431 -15.51 35.05 -5.67
N TYR A 432 -14.85 34.08 -5.04
CA TYR A 432 -14.14 32.98 -5.70
C TYR A 432 -15.06 31.77 -5.72
N THR A 433 -15.27 31.19 -6.91
CA THR A 433 -16.02 29.92 -6.99
C THR A 433 -15.15 28.84 -6.39
N LYS A 434 -15.54 28.32 -5.23
CA LYS A 434 -14.83 27.25 -4.55
C LYS A 434 -14.76 26.01 -5.45
N PRO A 435 -13.59 25.38 -5.63
CA PRO A 435 -13.51 24.12 -6.37
C PRO A 435 -14.31 23.03 -5.64
N THR A 436 -14.90 22.12 -6.41
CA THR A 436 -15.72 21.03 -5.91
C THR A 436 -15.16 19.69 -6.32
N PHE A 437 -15.23 18.70 -5.41
CA PHE A 437 -14.97 17.30 -5.68
C PHE A 437 -16.16 16.48 -5.16
N HIS A 438 -17.10 16.16 -6.02
CA HIS A 438 -18.32 15.44 -5.67
C HIS A 438 -18.28 14.04 -6.26
N ALA A 439 -17.90 13.04 -5.46
CA ALA A 439 -17.84 11.64 -5.86
C ALA A 439 -19.25 11.01 -5.87
N ASP A 440 -20.12 11.52 -6.74
CA ASP A 440 -21.51 11.10 -6.92
C ASP A 440 -21.74 10.14 -8.09
N HIS A 441 -20.63 9.60 -8.64
CA HIS A 441 -20.60 8.59 -9.69
C HIS A 441 -19.33 7.72 -9.55
N PRO A 442 -19.18 6.60 -10.31
CA PRO A 442 -18.08 5.67 -10.14
C PRO A 442 -16.70 6.29 -10.21
N PHE A 443 -15.81 5.85 -9.30
CA PHE A 443 -14.45 6.37 -9.21
C PHE A 443 -13.44 5.25 -8.93
N VAL A 444 -12.17 5.54 -9.23
CA VAL A 444 -11.02 4.73 -8.80
C VAL A 444 -10.45 5.31 -7.51
N TYR A 445 -9.99 4.46 -6.61
CA TYR A 445 -9.22 4.88 -5.45
C TYR A 445 -7.99 4.01 -5.26
N LEU A 446 -6.96 4.58 -4.66
CA LEU A 446 -5.75 3.86 -4.25
C LEU A 446 -5.21 4.38 -2.92
N ILE A 447 -4.54 3.52 -2.16
CA ILE A 447 -3.87 3.90 -0.92
C ILE A 447 -2.37 3.72 -1.11
N GLN A 448 -1.62 4.80 -0.90
CA GLN A 448 -0.18 4.87 -1.04
C GLN A 448 0.49 5.21 0.29
N GLU A 449 1.63 4.59 0.56
CA GLU A 449 2.54 5.04 1.61
C GLU A 449 3.48 6.12 1.02
N ALA A 450 3.48 7.30 1.66
CA ALA A 450 4.06 8.52 1.06
C ALA A 450 5.59 8.48 0.96
N SER A 451 6.29 7.89 1.94
CA SER A 451 7.76 7.92 1.96
C SER A 451 8.41 6.90 1.03
N SER A 452 7.78 5.77 0.80
CA SER A 452 8.23 4.78 -0.18
C SER A 452 7.65 4.99 -1.57
N GLY A 453 6.49 5.63 -1.67
CA GLY A 453 5.73 5.75 -2.91
C GLY A 453 5.01 4.46 -3.33
N ALA A 454 5.02 3.41 -2.50
CA ALA A 454 4.40 2.13 -2.83
C ALA A 454 2.88 2.18 -2.70
N VAL A 455 2.17 1.61 -3.69
CA VAL A 455 0.72 1.42 -3.66
C VAL A 455 0.39 0.13 -2.93
N PHE A 456 -0.39 0.24 -1.85
CA PHE A 456 -0.84 -0.91 -1.06
C PHE A 456 -2.21 -1.42 -1.50
N PHE A 457 -3.12 -0.53 -1.86
CA PHE A 457 -4.46 -0.88 -2.32
C PHE A 457 -4.84 -0.11 -3.57
N ILE A 458 -5.62 -0.74 -4.41
CA ILE A 458 -6.33 -0.11 -5.51
C ILE A 458 -7.72 -0.73 -5.61
N GLY A 459 -8.71 0.10 -5.92
CA GLY A 459 -10.08 -0.35 -6.08
C GLY A 459 -10.91 0.60 -6.94
N THR A 460 -12.12 0.15 -7.25
CA THR A 460 -13.17 0.96 -7.85
C THR A 460 -14.40 0.90 -6.97
N TYR A 461 -15.11 2.00 -6.87
CA TYR A 461 -16.42 2.05 -6.26
C TYR A 461 -17.49 2.36 -7.33
N GLN A 462 -18.56 1.57 -7.35
CA GLN A 462 -19.61 1.60 -8.38
C GLN A 462 -20.99 1.92 -7.83
N GLY A 463 -21.10 2.23 -6.52
CA GLY A 463 -22.37 2.57 -5.88
C GLY A 463 -23.17 1.35 -5.36
N GLU A 464 -22.47 0.32 -4.85
CA GLU A 464 -23.09 -0.91 -4.30
C GLU A 464 -23.03 -0.93 -2.78
#